data_ad6d22781cf9343550e0579518ad2426
#
_entry.id   ad6d22781cf9343550e0579518ad2426
#
_cell.length_a   1.000
_cell.length_b   1.000
_cell.length_c   1.000
_cell.angle_alpha   90.00
_cell.angle_beta   90.00
_cell.angle_gamma   90.00
#
_symmetry.space_group_name_H-M   'P 1'
#
loop_
_entity.id
_entity.type
_entity.pdbx_description
1 polymer ?
#
loop_
_entity_poly.entity_id
_entity_poly.type
_entity_poly.pdbx_seq_one_letter_code
_entity_poly.pdbx_strand_id
1 'polypeptide(L)'
;METFTAQVMADLEQGSYSVLLLDLRNNGGGSDGVIIPLLMELAPLFRSGELELWGLVGEATFSSASINALEIREMGGGLAGEPTSGSVDHFGSTGSFTLPNTEVLVSMSTKFIDTGTLLECAAGLGVEPIQPDVTVYQTLEDYLAGQDTLVDALCARTEPFQPQERPDAPLSRGRLTELLRQAAEQAGLDTQAPMQSLSDLLPCAWYAPGVCWALSSGVASGTGEAMFQASRPVTRQEGAAMVWQTARLLGMAPSGTAELTDAGSIASWALDAAQWAVSAGGLDTQNGAFHPQDTLTRAEGEALLSLLP
;
A
#
# COMPACT_ATOMS: atom_id res chain seq x y z
N MET A 1 2.06 -19.44 -15.02
CA MET A 1 1.37 -18.82 -13.89
C MET A 1 -0.15 -19.05 -13.94
N GLU A 2 -0.85 -18.85 -15.04
CA GLU A 2 -2.31 -19.06 -15.14
C GLU A 2 -2.76 -20.44 -14.63
N THR A 3 -2.08 -21.53 -15.04
CA THR A 3 -2.38 -22.88 -14.57
C THR A 3 -2.15 -23.03 -13.06
N PHE A 4 -1.11 -22.39 -12.52
CA PHE A 4 -0.83 -22.41 -11.09
C PHE A 4 -1.88 -21.64 -10.32
N THR A 5 -2.22 -20.43 -10.76
CA THR A 5 -3.30 -19.63 -10.15
C THR A 5 -4.62 -20.38 -10.14
N ALA A 6 -5.01 -20.98 -11.27
CA ALA A 6 -6.23 -21.77 -11.35
C ALA A 6 -6.23 -22.97 -10.40
N GLN A 7 -5.07 -23.63 -10.20
CA GLN A 7 -4.97 -24.73 -9.25
C GLN A 7 -5.12 -24.24 -7.80
N VAL A 8 -4.45 -23.15 -7.42
CA VAL A 8 -4.57 -22.58 -6.08
C VAL A 8 -6.03 -22.19 -5.78
N MET A 9 -6.69 -21.52 -6.72
CA MET A 9 -8.10 -21.14 -6.56
C MET A 9 -9.01 -22.35 -6.44
N ALA A 10 -8.79 -23.40 -7.24
CA ALA A 10 -9.56 -24.64 -7.15
C ALA A 10 -9.34 -25.37 -5.81
N ASP A 11 -8.12 -25.36 -5.29
CA ASP A 11 -7.83 -25.97 -3.99
C ASP A 11 -8.48 -25.17 -2.84
N LEU A 12 -8.48 -23.83 -2.92
CA LEU A 12 -9.18 -22.96 -1.96
C LEU A 12 -10.70 -23.21 -1.97
N GLU A 13 -11.31 -23.36 -3.15
CA GLU A 13 -12.75 -23.64 -3.28
C GLU A 13 -13.14 -25.03 -2.72
N GLN A 14 -12.25 -26.01 -2.80
CA GLN A 14 -12.49 -27.38 -2.32
C GLN A 14 -12.21 -27.57 -0.84
N GLY A 15 -11.36 -26.73 -0.26
CA GLY A 15 -10.90 -26.81 1.13
C GLY A 15 -11.54 -25.75 2.01
N SER A 16 -11.35 -25.90 3.32
CA SER A 16 -11.72 -24.90 4.32
C SER A 16 -10.45 -24.27 4.86
N TYR A 17 -9.79 -23.50 4.03
CA TYR A 17 -8.54 -22.81 4.37
C TYR A 17 -8.85 -21.38 4.80
N SER A 18 -8.28 -20.96 5.93
CA SER A 18 -8.35 -19.59 6.44
C SER A 18 -7.04 -18.83 6.30
N VAL A 19 -5.95 -19.53 5.96
CA VAL A 19 -4.59 -18.97 5.84
C VAL A 19 -3.92 -19.52 4.61
N LEU A 20 -3.31 -18.65 3.81
CA LEU A 20 -2.44 -19.00 2.69
C LEU A 20 -1.02 -18.52 2.98
N LEU A 21 -0.06 -19.43 2.89
CA LEU A 21 1.37 -19.13 3.04
C LEU A 21 2.03 -19.14 1.66
N LEU A 22 2.67 -18.03 1.29
CA LEU A 22 3.39 -17.88 0.04
C LEU A 22 4.88 -17.88 0.31
N ASP A 23 5.55 -19.00 0.04
CA ASP A 23 6.95 -19.19 0.40
C ASP A 23 7.91 -18.53 -0.60
N LEU A 24 8.53 -17.45 -0.16
CA LEU A 24 9.54 -16.69 -0.89
C LEU A 24 10.95 -16.86 -0.28
N ARG A 25 11.12 -17.70 0.75
CA ARG A 25 12.38 -17.83 1.49
C ARG A 25 13.58 -18.17 0.63
N ASN A 26 13.38 -18.96 -0.42
CA ASN A 26 14.44 -19.39 -1.34
C ASN A 26 14.30 -18.76 -2.74
N ASN A 27 13.56 -17.67 -2.87
CA ASN A 27 13.33 -16.99 -4.15
C ASN A 27 14.34 -15.85 -4.33
N GLY A 28 15.31 -16.06 -5.23
CA GLY A 28 16.36 -15.07 -5.56
C GLY A 28 15.92 -14.00 -6.55
N GLY A 29 14.65 -13.95 -6.93
CA GLY A 29 14.11 -12.94 -7.85
C GLY A 29 13.82 -13.47 -9.25
N GLY A 30 13.69 -12.56 -10.21
CA GLY A 30 13.33 -12.85 -11.61
C GLY A 30 12.43 -11.76 -12.20
N SER A 31 11.14 -12.03 -12.35
CA SER A 31 10.12 -11.07 -12.79
C SER A 31 9.08 -10.90 -11.69
N ASP A 32 8.93 -9.70 -11.19
CA ASP A 32 7.97 -9.29 -10.15
C ASP A 32 6.51 -9.48 -10.60
N GLY A 33 6.19 -9.14 -11.83
CA GLY A 33 4.83 -9.27 -12.37
C GLY A 33 4.27 -10.70 -12.45
N VAL A 34 5.09 -11.72 -12.21
CA VAL A 34 4.64 -13.13 -12.34
C VAL A 34 3.57 -13.49 -11.30
N ILE A 35 3.63 -12.93 -10.09
CA ILE A 35 2.71 -13.24 -9.00
C ILE A 35 1.38 -12.46 -9.10
N ILE A 36 1.35 -11.33 -9.81
CA ILE A 36 0.20 -10.42 -9.86
C ILE A 36 -1.13 -11.12 -10.21
N PRO A 37 -1.19 -12.04 -11.21
CA PRO A 37 -2.45 -12.74 -11.49
C PRO A 37 -3.01 -13.52 -10.29
N LEU A 38 -2.13 -14.14 -9.50
CA LEU A 38 -2.55 -14.84 -8.28
C LEU A 38 -3.06 -13.84 -7.23
N LEU A 39 -2.31 -12.77 -6.97
CA LEU A 39 -2.70 -11.76 -6.00
C LEU A 39 -4.03 -11.09 -6.36
N MET A 40 -4.30 -10.90 -7.65
CA MET A 40 -5.59 -10.36 -8.13
C MET A 40 -6.78 -11.27 -7.80
N GLU A 41 -6.62 -12.59 -8.00
CA GLU A 41 -7.67 -13.57 -7.67
C GLU A 41 -7.86 -13.72 -6.15
N LEU A 42 -6.80 -13.58 -5.36
CA LEU A 42 -6.85 -13.66 -3.89
C LEU A 42 -7.41 -12.39 -3.24
N ALA A 43 -7.29 -11.23 -3.90
CA ALA A 43 -7.65 -9.94 -3.30
C ALA A 43 -9.11 -9.86 -2.78
N PRO A 44 -10.14 -10.39 -3.44
CA PRO A 44 -11.50 -10.41 -2.92
C PRO A 44 -11.63 -11.21 -1.61
N LEU A 45 -11.05 -12.42 -1.55
CA LEU A 45 -11.07 -13.30 -0.37
C LEU A 45 -10.36 -12.66 0.82
N PHE A 46 -9.30 -11.95 0.52
CA PHE A 46 -8.52 -11.22 1.50
C PHE A 46 -9.31 -10.03 2.08
N ARG A 47 -9.92 -9.22 1.21
CA ARG A 47 -10.71 -8.05 1.62
C ARG A 47 -11.99 -8.41 2.39
N SER A 48 -12.58 -9.58 2.11
CA SER A 48 -13.73 -10.09 2.87
C SER A 48 -13.35 -10.65 4.24
N GLY A 49 -12.05 -10.87 4.50
CA GLY A 49 -11.56 -11.53 5.71
C GLY A 49 -11.74 -13.06 5.72
N GLU A 50 -12.10 -13.64 4.58
CA GLU A 50 -12.24 -15.10 4.44
C GLU A 50 -10.88 -15.82 4.42
N LEU A 51 -9.82 -15.12 3.98
CA LEU A 51 -8.47 -15.66 3.84
C LEU A 51 -7.45 -14.69 4.41
N GLU A 52 -6.53 -15.19 5.23
CA GLU A 52 -5.33 -14.47 5.67
C GLU A 52 -4.14 -14.86 4.79
N LEU A 53 -3.33 -13.89 4.35
CA LEU A 53 -2.19 -14.11 3.47
C LEU A 53 -0.88 -13.78 4.19
N TRP A 54 0.07 -14.71 4.14
CA TRP A 54 1.42 -14.53 4.64
C TRP A 54 2.46 -14.79 3.57
N GLY A 55 3.42 -13.86 3.42
CA GLY A 55 4.66 -14.09 2.69
C GLY A 55 5.72 -14.62 3.64
N LEU A 56 6.27 -15.81 3.36
CA LEU A 56 7.41 -16.32 4.10
C LEU A 56 8.68 -15.78 3.46
N VAL A 57 9.49 -15.05 4.23
CA VAL A 57 10.71 -14.37 3.74
C VAL A 57 11.94 -14.85 4.51
N GLY A 58 13.11 -14.70 3.91
CA GLY A 58 14.38 -15.07 4.52
C GLY A 58 15.57 -14.46 3.79
N GLU A 59 16.79 -14.78 4.23
CA GLU A 59 18.02 -14.21 3.67
C GLU A 59 18.17 -14.39 2.15
N ALA A 60 17.62 -15.46 1.58
CA ALA A 60 17.68 -15.67 0.12
C ALA A 60 16.53 -15.00 -0.65
N THR A 61 15.59 -14.33 0.02
CA THR A 61 14.57 -13.49 -0.62
C THR A 61 15.26 -12.24 -1.19
N PHE A 62 15.32 -12.12 -2.52
CA PHE A 62 16.13 -11.10 -3.16
C PHE A 62 15.49 -10.57 -4.46
N SER A 63 15.84 -9.33 -4.84
CA SER A 63 15.40 -8.71 -6.10
C SER A 63 13.87 -8.73 -6.25
N SER A 64 13.32 -9.22 -7.36
CA SER A 64 11.87 -9.29 -7.59
C SER A 64 11.10 -10.05 -6.50
N ALA A 65 11.73 -10.99 -5.78
CA ALA A 65 11.06 -11.63 -4.65
C ALA A 65 10.87 -10.68 -3.46
N SER A 66 11.77 -9.73 -3.27
CA SER A 66 11.60 -8.64 -2.29
C SER A 66 10.43 -7.73 -2.67
N ILE A 67 10.28 -7.42 -3.96
CA ILE A 67 9.12 -6.67 -4.47
C ILE A 67 7.83 -7.47 -4.21
N ASN A 68 7.82 -8.78 -4.53
CA ASN A 68 6.64 -9.62 -4.29
C ASN A 68 6.26 -9.72 -2.80
N ALA A 69 7.24 -9.74 -1.90
CA ALA A 69 6.98 -9.66 -0.46
C ALA A 69 6.27 -8.33 -0.08
N LEU A 70 6.73 -7.22 -0.65
CA LEU A 70 6.10 -5.92 -0.44
C LEU A 70 4.71 -5.83 -1.10
N GLU A 71 4.48 -6.46 -2.24
CA GLU A 71 3.16 -6.55 -2.88
C GLU A 71 2.15 -7.33 -2.00
N ILE A 72 2.58 -8.40 -1.33
CA ILE A 72 1.78 -9.10 -0.32
C ILE A 72 1.41 -8.14 0.82
N ARG A 73 2.38 -7.40 1.34
CA ARG A 73 2.15 -6.39 2.39
C ARG A 73 1.24 -5.24 1.91
N GLU A 74 1.37 -4.83 0.65
CA GLU A 74 0.52 -3.80 0.03
C GLU A 74 -0.94 -4.25 -0.14
N MET A 75 -1.18 -5.54 -0.22
CA MET A 75 -2.53 -6.10 -0.12
C MET A 75 -3.09 -6.08 1.31
N GLY A 76 -2.25 -5.90 2.32
CA GLY A 76 -2.57 -6.00 3.74
C GLY A 76 -2.15 -7.34 4.36
N GLY A 77 -1.43 -8.20 3.63
CA GLY A 77 -0.87 -9.45 4.14
C GLY A 77 0.31 -9.25 5.07
N GLY A 78 0.64 -10.26 5.86
CA GLY A 78 1.78 -10.28 6.75
C GLY A 78 3.04 -10.84 6.10
N LEU A 79 4.20 -10.47 6.63
CA LEU A 79 5.47 -11.11 6.31
C LEU A 79 6.02 -11.81 7.54
N ALA A 80 6.50 -13.05 7.38
CA ALA A 80 7.06 -13.82 8.48
C ALA A 80 8.35 -14.52 8.06
N GLY A 81 9.27 -14.70 9.00
CA GLY A 81 10.56 -15.36 8.79
C GLY A 81 11.74 -14.51 9.20
N GLU A 82 12.75 -14.43 8.37
CA GLU A 82 13.99 -13.71 8.63
C GLU A 82 14.08 -12.45 7.76
N PRO A 83 14.81 -11.40 8.19
CA PRO A 83 15.07 -10.24 7.35
C PRO A 83 15.65 -10.65 5.99
N THR A 84 15.21 -9.98 4.92
CA THR A 84 15.70 -10.29 3.58
C THR A 84 17.13 -9.77 3.35
N SER A 85 17.88 -10.40 2.43
CA SER A 85 19.12 -9.78 1.95
C SER A 85 18.89 -8.69 0.90
N GLY A 86 17.72 -8.71 0.25
CA GLY A 86 17.28 -7.67 -0.65
C GLY A 86 16.77 -6.45 0.09
N SER A 87 17.15 -5.26 -0.39
CA SER A 87 16.64 -3.98 0.14
C SER A 87 15.31 -3.61 -0.51
N VAL A 88 14.54 -2.77 0.17
CA VAL A 88 13.29 -2.18 -0.35
C VAL A 88 13.59 -1.47 -1.67
N ASP A 89 14.43 -0.44 -1.62
CA ASP A 89 14.94 0.21 -2.83
C ASP A 89 16.28 -0.42 -3.19
N HIS A 90 16.48 -0.77 -4.46
CA HIS A 90 17.67 -1.49 -4.87
C HIS A 90 18.03 -1.25 -6.33
N PHE A 91 19.28 -1.60 -6.67
CA PHE A 91 19.72 -1.65 -8.07
C PHE A 91 19.44 -3.03 -8.66
N GLY A 92 18.77 -3.05 -9.81
CA GLY A 92 18.38 -4.26 -10.54
C GLY A 92 18.68 -4.16 -12.05
N SER A 93 18.09 -5.09 -12.82
CA SER A 93 18.22 -5.15 -14.27
C SER A 93 19.70 -5.18 -14.70
N THR A 94 20.36 -6.32 -14.54
CA THR A 94 21.80 -6.47 -14.80
C THR A 94 22.13 -6.41 -16.28
N GLY A 95 23.14 -5.63 -16.62
CA GLY A 95 23.90 -5.74 -17.86
C GLY A 95 25.24 -6.43 -17.61
N SER A 96 25.80 -7.08 -18.60
CA SER A 96 27.12 -7.71 -18.47
C SER A 96 28.00 -7.44 -19.66
N PHE A 97 29.32 -7.45 -19.43
CA PHE A 97 30.34 -7.40 -20.46
C PHE A 97 31.53 -8.28 -20.05
N THR A 98 32.26 -8.76 -21.05
CA THR A 98 33.46 -9.57 -20.81
C THR A 98 34.71 -8.73 -20.97
N LEU A 99 35.62 -8.81 -20.00
CA LEU A 99 36.92 -8.12 -20.08
C LEU A 99 37.75 -8.79 -21.17
N PRO A 100 38.30 -7.99 -22.16
CA PRO A 100 38.90 -8.57 -23.36
C PRO A 100 40.21 -9.35 -23.12
N ASN A 101 40.91 -9.04 -22.03
CA ASN A 101 42.21 -9.65 -21.74
C ASN A 101 42.14 -10.82 -20.78
N THR A 102 41.13 -10.90 -19.93
CA THR A 102 41.01 -11.91 -18.86
C THR A 102 39.82 -12.82 -19.06
N GLU A 103 38.94 -12.50 -20.01
CA GLU A 103 37.68 -13.22 -20.28
C GLU A 103 36.74 -13.27 -19.06
N VAL A 104 37.01 -12.45 -18.05
CA VAL A 104 36.15 -12.36 -16.87
C VAL A 104 34.85 -11.65 -17.25
N LEU A 105 33.72 -12.30 -16.97
CA LEU A 105 32.39 -11.70 -17.10
C LEU A 105 32.16 -10.75 -15.93
N VAL A 106 31.88 -9.51 -16.23
CA VAL A 106 31.51 -8.48 -15.25
C VAL A 106 30.02 -8.18 -15.41
N SER A 107 29.26 -8.36 -14.34
CA SER A 107 27.85 -7.96 -14.28
C SER A 107 27.69 -6.73 -13.40
N MET A 108 26.83 -5.82 -13.83
CA MET A 108 26.51 -4.59 -13.10
C MET A 108 25.01 -4.29 -13.23
N SER A 109 24.44 -3.78 -12.17
CA SER A 109 23.05 -3.30 -12.20
C SER A 109 22.96 -2.01 -13.02
N THR A 110 21.91 -1.88 -13.82
CA THR A 110 21.73 -0.77 -14.78
C THR A 110 20.55 0.13 -14.43
N LYS A 111 19.70 -0.28 -13.47
CA LYS A 111 18.48 0.44 -13.10
C LYS A 111 18.35 0.52 -11.58
N PHE A 112 18.07 1.69 -11.05
CA PHE A 112 17.59 1.86 -9.68
C PHE A 112 16.08 1.61 -9.65
N ILE A 113 15.62 0.80 -8.71
CA ILE A 113 14.22 0.47 -8.47
C ILE A 113 13.84 1.15 -7.18
N ASP A 114 12.99 2.16 -7.29
CA ASP A 114 12.44 2.94 -6.19
C ASP A 114 11.05 2.36 -5.86
N THR A 115 11.03 1.38 -4.98
CA THR A 115 9.81 0.67 -4.59
C THR A 115 8.93 1.56 -3.72
N GLY A 116 9.53 2.46 -2.96
CA GLY A 116 8.82 3.40 -2.09
C GLY A 116 7.95 4.41 -2.82
N THR A 117 8.20 4.67 -4.12
CA THR A 117 7.31 5.50 -4.95
C THR A 117 6.15 4.72 -5.53
N LEU A 118 6.23 3.39 -5.57
CA LEU A 118 5.21 2.51 -6.15
C LEU A 118 4.26 1.94 -5.09
N LEU A 119 4.81 1.54 -3.94
CA LEU A 119 4.07 0.87 -2.87
C LEU A 119 4.05 1.71 -1.59
N GLU A 120 2.87 1.91 -1.02
CA GLU A 120 2.69 2.70 0.21
C GLU A 120 3.44 2.06 1.39
N CYS A 121 3.39 0.74 1.50
CA CYS A 121 4.05 -0.01 2.57
C CYS A 121 5.58 0.12 2.55
N ALA A 122 6.15 0.48 1.41
CA ALA A 122 7.58 0.67 1.20
C ALA A 122 8.03 2.13 1.36
N ALA A 123 7.10 3.08 1.38
CA ALA A 123 7.41 4.51 1.40
C ALA A 123 8.32 4.90 2.58
N GLY A 124 9.45 5.53 2.26
CA GLY A 124 10.42 6.02 3.24
C GLY A 124 11.30 4.95 3.89
N LEU A 125 11.25 3.69 3.45
CA LEU A 125 12.14 2.62 3.95
C LEU A 125 13.51 2.63 3.27
N GLY A 126 13.63 3.12 2.04
CA GLY A 126 14.90 3.28 1.34
C GLY A 126 15.63 1.96 1.12
N VAL A 127 16.95 1.97 1.27
CA VAL A 127 17.84 0.82 0.98
C VAL A 127 17.96 -0.17 2.16
N GLU A 128 17.02 -0.17 3.08
CA GLU A 128 17.02 -1.10 4.20
C GLU A 128 16.48 -2.48 3.79
N PRO A 129 16.93 -3.59 4.43
CA PRO A 129 16.32 -4.90 4.28
C PRO A 129 14.85 -4.89 4.70
N ILE A 130 14.05 -5.73 4.04
CA ILE A 130 12.65 -5.91 4.45
C ILE A 130 12.62 -6.67 5.77
N GLN A 131 12.05 -6.04 6.79
CA GLN A 131 11.84 -6.68 8.09
C GLN A 131 10.50 -7.41 8.07
N PRO A 132 10.43 -8.69 8.48
CA PRO A 132 9.17 -9.40 8.64
C PRO A 132 8.37 -8.83 9.82
N ASP A 133 7.05 -8.96 9.77
CA ASP A 133 6.16 -8.58 10.87
C ASP A 133 6.26 -9.56 12.04
N VAL A 134 6.59 -10.82 11.73
CA VAL A 134 6.86 -11.89 12.70
C VAL A 134 8.23 -12.50 12.41
N THR A 135 9.22 -12.20 13.24
CA THR A 135 10.56 -12.75 13.07
C THR A 135 10.65 -14.14 13.71
N VAL A 136 10.98 -15.14 12.91
CA VAL A 136 11.19 -16.53 13.34
C VAL A 136 12.40 -17.10 12.60
N TYR A 137 13.34 -17.63 13.35
CA TYR A 137 14.53 -18.30 12.83
C TYR A 137 14.35 -19.81 12.88
N GLN A 138 14.74 -20.51 11.79
CA GLN A 138 14.79 -21.97 11.79
C GLN A 138 15.79 -22.45 12.83
N THR A 139 15.38 -23.30 13.77
CA THR A 139 16.30 -23.90 14.73
C THR A 139 17.03 -25.09 14.13
N LEU A 140 18.25 -25.36 14.60
CA LEU A 140 18.98 -26.55 14.15
C LEU A 140 18.27 -27.84 14.58
N GLU A 141 17.63 -27.83 15.75
CA GLU A 141 16.88 -28.99 16.26
C GLU A 141 15.71 -29.31 15.35
N ASP A 142 14.88 -28.34 15.02
CA ASP A 142 13.72 -28.52 14.14
C ASP A 142 14.16 -28.90 12.72
N TYR A 143 15.21 -28.24 12.20
CA TYR A 143 15.79 -28.60 10.91
C TYR A 143 16.22 -30.07 10.84
N LEU A 144 16.92 -30.56 11.85
CA LEU A 144 17.35 -31.97 11.92
C LEU A 144 16.17 -32.92 12.12
N ALA A 145 15.09 -32.46 12.75
CA ALA A 145 13.84 -33.21 12.90
C ALA A 145 12.95 -33.16 11.64
N GLY A 146 13.30 -32.36 10.63
CA GLY A 146 12.49 -32.16 9.42
C GLY A 146 11.24 -31.30 9.68
N GLN A 147 11.24 -30.49 10.72
CA GLN A 147 10.17 -29.57 11.07
C GLN A 147 10.49 -28.17 10.51
N ASP A 148 9.45 -27.43 10.15
CA ASP A 148 9.54 -26.05 9.71
C ASP A 148 9.10 -25.13 10.84
N THR A 149 10.08 -24.60 11.60
CA THR A 149 9.83 -23.73 12.77
C THR A 149 8.90 -22.57 12.43
N LEU A 150 9.05 -21.97 11.24
CA LEU A 150 8.25 -20.82 10.81
C LEU A 150 6.81 -21.19 10.53
N VAL A 151 6.60 -22.26 9.75
CA VAL A 151 5.25 -22.75 9.41
C VAL A 151 4.52 -23.17 10.68
N ASP A 152 5.19 -23.93 11.57
CA ASP A 152 4.62 -24.36 12.85
C ASP A 152 4.23 -23.17 13.73
N ALA A 153 5.08 -22.13 13.79
CA ALA A 153 4.79 -20.91 14.55
C ALA A 153 3.58 -20.16 14.00
N LEU A 154 3.43 -20.07 12.68
CA LEU A 154 2.27 -19.42 12.06
C LEU A 154 0.99 -20.23 12.23
N CYS A 155 1.06 -21.57 12.11
CA CYS A 155 -0.08 -22.46 12.33
C CYS A 155 -0.55 -22.48 13.80
N ALA A 156 0.34 -22.18 14.74
CA ALA A 156 -0.01 -22.07 16.15
C ALA A 156 -0.65 -20.74 16.54
N ARG A 157 -0.72 -19.76 15.64
CA ARG A 157 -1.35 -18.45 15.90
C ARG A 157 -2.86 -18.61 16.10
N THR A 158 -3.38 -17.90 17.07
CA THR A 158 -4.82 -17.84 17.39
C THR A 158 -5.45 -16.50 17.02
N GLU A 159 -4.63 -15.47 16.89
CA GLU A 159 -5.09 -14.11 16.57
C GLU A 159 -4.83 -13.81 15.10
N PRO A 160 -5.82 -13.25 14.39
CA PRO A 160 -5.65 -12.79 13.03
C PRO A 160 -4.51 -11.76 12.91
N PHE A 161 -3.85 -11.73 11.77
CA PHE A 161 -2.85 -10.71 11.49
C PHE A 161 -3.51 -9.33 11.44
N GLN A 162 -2.87 -8.40 12.13
CA GLN A 162 -3.22 -6.98 12.05
C GLN A 162 -1.99 -6.25 11.50
N PRO A 163 -2.09 -5.61 10.32
CA PRO A 163 -1.01 -4.80 9.79
C PRO A 163 -0.56 -3.76 10.82
N GLN A 164 0.74 -3.70 11.07
CA GLN A 164 1.26 -2.69 11.98
C GLN A 164 1.15 -1.32 11.34
N GLU A 165 0.26 -0.51 11.88
CA GLU A 165 0.20 0.89 11.50
C GLU A 165 1.39 1.66 12.05
N ARG A 166 2.01 2.48 11.21
CA ARG A 166 3.02 3.44 11.65
C ARG A 166 2.31 4.76 12.00
N PRO A 167 2.13 5.09 13.29
CA PRO A 167 1.36 6.27 13.71
C PRO A 167 1.91 7.57 13.15
N ASP A 168 3.25 7.64 13.03
CA ASP A 168 3.96 8.82 12.54
C ASP A 168 4.09 8.86 11.00
N ALA A 169 3.62 7.83 10.29
CA ALA A 169 3.70 7.84 8.84
C ALA A 169 2.74 8.90 8.27
N PRO A 170 3.18 9.63 7.24
CA PRO A 170 2.29 10.53 6.50
C PRO A 170 1.07 9.76 5.95
N LEU A 171 -0.06 10.44 5.87
CA LEU A 171 -1.24 9.89 5.22
C LEU A 171 -1.02 9.89 3.71
N SER A 172 -1.08 8.72 3.07
CA SER A 172 -0.95 8.61 1.62
C SER A 172 -2.25 8.96 0.91
N ARG A 173 -2.15 9.35 -0.37
CA ARG A 173 -3.33 9.63 -1.22
C ARG A 173 -4.22 8.41 -1.37
N GLY A 174 -3.61 7.22 -1.58
CA GLY A 174 -4.34 5.96 -1.71
C GLY A 174 -5.10 5.61 -0.44
N ARG A 175 -4.44 5.69 0.72
CA ARG A 175 -5.07 5.45 2.01
C ARG A 175 -6.24 6.39 2.27
N LEU A 176 -6.06 7.69 2.03
CA LEU A 176 -7.14 8.64 2.22
C LEU A 176 -8.36 8.34 1.36
N THR A 177 -8.16 7.98 0.06
CA THR A 177 -9.28 7.64 -0.82
C THR A 177 -10.03 6.40 -0.36
N GLU A 178 -9.35 5.39 0.18
CA GLU A 178 -10.03 4.21 0.71
C GLU A 178 -10.81 4.52 1.99
N LEU A 179 -10.26 5.30 2.90
CA LEU A 179 -10.97 5.75 4.10
C LEU A 179 -12.23 6.57 3.74
N LEU A 180 -12.14 7.44 2.72
CA LEU A 180 -13.29 8.21 2.22
C LEU A 180 -14.33 7.32 1.55
N ARG A 181 -13.90 6.30 0.78
CA ARG A 181 -14.81 5.32 0.18
C ARG A 181 -15.59 4.57 1.26
N GLN A 182 -14.88 4.10 2.29
CA GLN A 182 -15.51 3.39 3.43
C GLN A 182 -16.51 4.29 4.18
N ALA A 183 -16.16 5.55 4.45
CA ALA A 183 -17.06 6.50 5.07
C ALA A 183 -18.31 6.76 4.20
N ALA A 184 -18.13 6.91 2.89
CA ALA A 184 -19.23 7.09 1.95
C ALA A 184 -20.14 5.85 1.87
N GLU A 185 -19.58 4.66 1.89
CA GLU A 185 -20.32 3.39 1.92
C GLU A 185 -21.13 3.23 3.21
N GLN A 186 -20.52 3.54 4.36
CA GLN A 186 -21.21 3.54 5.66
C GLN A 186 -22.36 4.55 5.71
N ALA A 187 -22.22 5.67 5.02
CA ALA A 187 -23.28 6.66 4.85
C ALA A 187 -24.34 6.27 3.79
N GLY A 188 -24.22 5.09 3.17
CA GLY A 188 -25.20 4.52 2.25
C GLY A 188 -25.01 4.90 0.77
N LEU A 189 -23.87 5.48 0.39
CA LEU A 189 -23.57 5.68 -1.03
C LEU A 189 -23.13 4.36 -1.69
N ASP A 190 -23.49 4.19 -2.97
CA ASP A 190 -22.89 3.16 -3.81
C ASP A 190 -21.46 3.60 -4.15
N THR A 191 -20.49 2.82 -3.69
CA THR A 191 -19.05 3.09 -3.88
C THR A 191 -18.40 2.15 -4.88
N GLN A 192 -19.18 1.35 -5.60
CA GLN A 192 -18.64 0.48 -6.64
C GLN A 192 -18.10 1.30 -7.81
N ALA A 193 -16.91 0.97 -8.26
CA ALA A 193 -16.27 1.63 -9.40
C ALA A 193 -15.46 0.61 -10.20
N PRO A 194 -15.43 0.75 -11.54
CA PRO A 194 -14.61 -0.12 -12.37
C PRO A 194 -13.12 0.11 -12.08
N MET A 195 -12.34 -0.96 -12.09
CA MET A 195 -10.89 -0.87 -11.95
C MET A 195 -10.31 0.03 -13.04
N GLN A 196 -9.51 1.00 -12.63
CA GLN A 196 -8.82 1.94 -13.51
C GLN A 196 -7.45 1.38 -13.90
N SER A 197 -7.07 1.52 -15.18
CA SER A 197 -5.74 1.16 -15.64
C SER A 197 -4.78 2.32 -15.37
N LEU A 198 -4.11 2.27 -14.23
CA LEU A 198 -3.10 3.24 -13.79
C LEU A 198 -1.74 2.56 -13.78
N SER A 199 -0.70 3.28 -14.24
CA SER A 199 0.65 2.73 -14.36
C SER A 199 1.39 2.60 -13.01
N ASP A 200 0.89 3.28 -11.99
CA ASP A 200 1.46 3.38 -10.64
C ASP A 200 0.52 2.86 -9.53
N LEU A 201 -0.50 2.08 -9.91
CA LEU A 201 -1.42 1.45 -8.95
C LEU A 201 -1.31 -0.06 -9.06
N LEU A 202 -0.91 -0.71 -7.98
CA LEU A 202 -1.05 -2.16 -7.85
C LEU A 202 -2.55 -2.50 -7.73
N PRO A 203 -3.15 -3.20 -8.71
CA PRO A 203 -4.60 -3.39 -8.73
C PRO A 203 -5.15 -4.19 -7.54
N CYS A 204 -4.31 -5.05 -6.94
CA CYS A 204 -4.65 -5.81 -5.75
C CYS A 204 -4.37 -5.07 -4.44
N ALA A 205 -3.76 -3.86 -4.45
CA ALA A 205 -3.53 -3.07 -3.25
C ALA A 205 -4.84 -2.87 -2.47
N TRP A 206 -4.74 -2.88 -1.14
CA TRP A 206 -5.92 -2.78 -0.28
C TRP A 206 -6.73 -1.50 -0.51
N TYR A 207 -6.09 -0.41 -0.91
CA TYR A 207 -6.71 0.90 -1.20
C TYR A 207 -7.12 1.09 -2.67
N ALA A 208 -6.85 0.12 -3.55
CA ALA A 208 -7.17 0.27 -4.97
C ALA A 208 -8.66 0.55 -5.26
N PRO A 209 -9.63 -0.05 -4.54
CA PRO A 209 -11.03 0.31 -4.69
C PRO A 209 -11.32 1.78 -4.40
N GLY A 210 -10.69 2.33 -3.35
CA GLY A 210 -10.83 3.74 -2.97
C GLY A 210 -10.29 4.69 -4.04
N VAL A 211 -9.13 4.37 -4.63
CA VAL A 211 -8.57 5.14 -5.74
C VAL A 211 -9.52 5.14 -6.95
N CYS A 212 -10.03 3.97 -7.34
CA CYS A 212 -10.95 3.85 -8.46
C CYS A 212 -12.26 4.59 -8.23
N TRP A 213 -12.82 4.47 -7.02
CA TRP A 213 -14.02 5.20 -6.63
C TRP A 213 -13.79 6.72 -6.62
N ALA A 214 -12.70 7.18 -6.02
CA ALA A 214 -12.39 8.61 -5.93
C ALA A 214 -12.21 9.27 -7.30
N LEU A 215 -11.59 8.56 -8.26
CA LEU A 215 -11.47 9.00 -9.64
C LEU A 215 -12.84 9.03 -10.35
N SER A 216 -13.64 7.98 -10.18
CA SER A 216 -14.94 7.84 -10.84
C SER A 216 -15.97 8.83 -10.30
N SER A 217 -15.93 9.14 -9.00
CA SER A 217 -16.85 10.06 -8.34
C SER A 217 -16.40 11.53 -8.38
N GLY A 218 -15.18 11.80 -8.83
CA GLY A 218 -14.60 13.15 -8.86
C GLY A 218 -14.13 13.66 -7.48
N VAL A 219 -14.02 12.80 -6.49
CA VAL A 219 -13.43 13.12 -5.17
C VAL A 219 -11.95 13.46 -5.30
N ALA A 220 -11.25 12.77 -6.19
CA ALA A 220 -9.87 13.04 -6.53
C ALA A 220 -9.65 13.02 -8.04
N SER A 221 -8.52 13.59 -8.47
CA SER A 221 -8.07 13.55 -9.87
C SER A 221 -6.73 12.86 -9.96
N GLY A 222 -6.44 12.24 -11.12
CA GLY A 222 -5.11 11.73 -11.43
C GLY A 222 -4.08 12.87 -11.57
N THR A 223 -2.81 12.51 -11.56
CA THR A 223 -1.68 13.45 -11.67
C THR A 223 -1.15 13.59 -13.11
N GLY A 224 -1.83 12.98 -14.08
CA GLY A 224 -1.49 12.95 -15.49
C GLY A 224 -0.99 11.57 -15.95
N GLU A 225 -0.95 11.34 -17.27
CA GLU A 225 -0.39 10.14 -17.91
C GLU A 225 -0.78 8.79 -17.30
N ALA A 226 -2.07 8.62 -16.93
CA ALA A 226 -2.58 7.42 -16.27
C ALA A 226 -1.88 7.11 -14.92
N MET A 227 -1.55 8.13 -14.14
CA MET A 227 -0.97 8.02 -12.80
C MET A 227 -1.86 8.64 -11.74
N PHE A 228 -1.84 8.08 -10.53
CA PHE A 228 -2.54 8.60 -9.35
C PHE A 228 -1.60 9.03 -8.22
N GLN A 229 -0.42 8.46 -8.15
CA GLN A 229 0.56 8.62 -7.07
C GLN A 229 -0.03 8.21 -5.71
N ALA A 230 -0.57 6.99 -5.64
CA ALA A 230 -1.26 6.49 -4.46
C ALA A 230 -0.38 6.44 -3.20
N SER A 231 0.90 6.08 -3.34
CA SER A 231 1.89 6.03 -2.25
C SER A 231 2.36 7.41 -1.77
N ARG A 232 2.18 8.46 -2.57
CA ARG A 232 2.62 9.81 -2.22
C ARG A 232 1.84 10.37 -1.02
N PRO A 233 2.52 11.02 -0.06
CA PRO A 233 1.85 11.76 0.99
C PRO A 233 0.84 12.77 0.41
N VAL A 234 -0.35 12.86 1.01
CA VAL A 234 -1.35 13.87 0.66
C VAL A 234 -1.02 15.18 1.34
N THR A 235 -1.19 16.31 0.63
CA THR A 235 -1.03 17.63 1.24
C THR A 235 -2.29 18.05 1.98
N ARG A 236 -2.18 18.99 2.93
CA ARG A 236 -3.32 19.51 3.71
C ARG A 236 -4.42 20.05 2.81
N GLN A 237 -4.07 20.81 1.76
CA GLN A 237 -5.07 21.32 0.81
C GLN A 237 -5.73 20.22 -0.02
N GLU A 238 -4.99 19.17 -0.40
CA GLU A 238 -5.56 18.01 -1.13
C GLU A 238 -6.52 17.24 -0.22
N GLY A 239 -6.10 16.95 1.03
CA GLY A 239 -6.94 16.23 1.99
C GLY A 239 -8.24 16.97 2.28
N ALA A 240 -8.16 18.27 2.57
CA ALA A 240 -9.35 19.10 2.76
C ALA A 240 -10.29 19.06 1.56
N ALA A 241 -9.75 19.18 0.33
CA ALA A 241 -10.55 19.13 -0.88
C ALA A 241 -11.24 17.78 -1.11
N MET A 242 -10.52 16.66 -0.87
CA MET A 242 -11.09 15.33 -1.02
C MET A 242 -12.22 15.07 -0.03
N VAL A 243 -12.05 15.45 1.25
CA VAL A 243 -13.10 15.31 2.26
C VAL A 243 -14.29 16.22 1.95
N TRP A 244 -14.03 17.45 1.52
CA TRP A 244 -15.07 18.41 1.12
C TRP A 244 -15.90 17.90 -0.08
N GLN A 245 -15.26 17.31 -1.09
CA GLN A 245 -15.97 16.70 -2.21
C GLN A 245 -16.81 15.49 -1.76
N THR A 246 -16.27 14.66 -0.87
CA THR A 246 -17.02 13.54 -0.29
C THR A 246 -18.24 14.01 0.47
N ALA A 247 -18.11 15.06 1.31
CA ALA A 247 -19.22 15.66 2.02
C ALA A 247 -20.33 16.14 1.06
N ARG A 248 -19.94 16.74 -0.06
CA ARG A 248 -20.91 17.16 -1.10
C ARG A 248 -21.63 15.99 -1.75
N LEU A 249 -20.93 14.90 -2.03
CA LEU A 249 -21.54 13.67 -2.55
C LEU A 249 -22.55 13.08 -1.56
N LEU A 250 -22.32 13.23 -0.26
CA LEU A 250 -23.22 12.84 0.82
C LEU A 250 -24.41 13.81 1.01
N GLY A 251 -24.56 14.80 0.13
CA GLY A 251 -25.65 15.79 0.18
C GLY A 251 -25.44 16.88 1.23
N MET A 252 -24.27 16.97 1.83
CA MET A 252 -23.93 18.09 2.71
C MET A 252 -23.71 19.36 1.89
N ALA A 253 -23.84 20.51 2.54
CA ALA A 253 -23.50 21.83 1.96
C ALA A 253 -22.31 22.43 2.75
N PRO A 254 -21.10 21.84 2.64
CA PRO A 254 -19.97 22.28 3.43
C PRO A 254 -19.57 23.71 3.01
N SER A 255 -19.54 24.61 3.97
CA SER A 255 -19.14 26.00 3.78
C SER A 255 -18.41 26.50 5.01
N GLY A 256 -17.44 27.38 4.83
CA GLY A 256 -16.66 27.96 5.91
C GLY A 256 -16.19 29.36 5.57
N THR A 257 -15.96 30.15 6.62
CA THR A 257 -15.54 31.54 6.50
C THR A 257 -14.26 31.84 7.31
N ALA A 258 -13.47 30.79 7.57
CA ALA A 258 -12.20 30.98 8.28
C ALA A 258 -11.29 31.94 7.48
N GLU A 259 -10.79 32.96 8.16
CA GLU A 259 -9.78 33.83 7.59
C GLU A 259 -8.41 33.18 7.73
N LEU A 260 -7.77 32.91 6.58
CA LEU A 260 -6.47 32.26 6.51
C LEU A 260 -5.41 33.25 6.06
N THR A 261 -4.38 33.44 6.88
CA THR A 261 -3.32 34.43 6.60
C THR A 261 -2.51 34.14 5.37
N ASP A 262 -2.47 32.87 4.95
CA ASP A 262 -1.79 32.36 3.78
C ASP A 262 -2.74 31.92 2.64
N ALA A 263 -3.97 32.47 2.62
CA ALA A 263 -4.98 32.12 1.60
C ALA A 263 -4.45 32.26 0.15
N GLY A 264 -3.54 33.22 -0.09
CA GLY A 264 -2.91 33.40 -1.40
C GLY A 264 -1.98 32.27 -1.83
N SER A 265 -1.56 31.39 -0.92
CA SER A 265 -0.75 30.19 -1.16
C SER A 265 -1.59 28.94 -1.39
N ILE A 266 -2.89 28.99 -1.08
CA ILE A 266 -3.82 27.88 -1.29
C ILE A 266 -4.26 27.89 -2.76
N ALA A 267 -4.24 26.72 -3.39
CA ALA A 267 -4.75 26.60 -4.75
C ALA A 267 -6.24 26.97 -4.82
N SER A 268 -6.65 27.67 -5.87
CA SER A 268 -8.03 28.16 -6.01
C SER A 268 -9.10 27.07 -5.90
N TRP A 269 -8.78 25.84 -6.34
CA TRP A 269 -9.68 24.68 -6.24
C TRP A 269 -9.84 24.14 -4.81
N ALA A 270 -8.94 24.50 -3.88
CA ALA A 270 -8.92 24.00 -2.50
C ALA A 270 -9.33 25.07 -1.47
N LEU A 271 -9.47 26.34 -1.86
CA LEU A 271 -9.68 27.44 -0.91
C LEU A 271 -10.96 27.27 -0.08
N ASP A 272 -12.09 27.00 -0.72
CA ASP A 272 -13.37 26.81 -0.02
C ASP A 272 -13.31 25.60 0.93
N ALA A 273 -12.65 24.52 0.49
CA ALA A 273 -12.45 23.32 1.30
C ALA A 273 -11.55 23.57 2.51
N ALA A 274 -10.46 24.32 2.35
CA ALA A 274 -9.56 24.70 3.43
C ALA A 274 -10.29 25.57 4.48
N GLN A 275 -11.04 26.58 4.04
CA GLN A 275 -11.84 27.44 4.91
C GLN A 275 -12.90 26.65 5.67
N TRP A 276 -13.58 25.72 4.99
CA TRP A 276 -14.55 24.83 5.64
C TRP A 276 -13.88 23.92 6.67
N ALA A 277 -12.78 23.23 6.29
CA ALA A 277 -12.09 22.29 7.17
C ALA A 277 -11.65 22.96 8.49
N VAL A 278 -11.16 24.20 8.42
CA VAL A 278 -10.79 24.99 9.61
C VAL A 278 -12.02 25.47 10.38
N SER A 279 -13.03 25.98 9.69
CA SER A 279 -14.27 26.46 10.35
C SER A 279 -15.03 25.35 11.07
N ALA A 280 -14.97 24.12 10.54
CA ALA A 280 -15.62 22.95 11.10
C ALA A 280 -14.77 22.25 12.18
N GLY A 281 -13.55 22.70 12.43
CA GLY A 281 -12.64 22.12 13.43
C GLY A 281 -11.94 20.82 12.99
N GLY A 282 -11.95 20.51 11.70
CA GLY A 282 -11.23 19.35 11.15
C GLY A 282 -9.74 19.59 10.96
N LEU A 283 -9.31 20.84 10.79
CA LEU A 283 -7.91 21.21 10.71
C LEU A 283 -7.61 22.47 11.51
N ASP A 284 -6.50 22.45 12.22
CA ASP A 284 -6.00 23.61 12.94
C ASP A 284 -5.13 24.50 12.05
N THR A 285 -5.01 25.78 12.45
CA THR A 285 -4.08 26.73 11.85
C THR A 285 -2.91 27.01 12.79
N GLN A 286 -1.76 27.34 12.21
CA GLN A 286 -0.61 27.82 12.97
C GLN A 286 -0.49 29.33 12.77
N ASN A 287 -0.73 30.10 13.82
CA ASN A 287 -0.77 31.57 13.74
C ASN A 287 -1.72 32.10 12.64
N GLY A 288 -2.84 31.40 12.39
CA GLY A 288 -3.80 31.73 11.35
C GLY A 288 -3.43 31.27 9.94
N ALA A 289 -2.29 30.59 9.75
CA ALA A 289 -1.88 30.03 8.48
C ALA A 289 -2.32 28.56 8.35
N PHE A 290 -2.79 28.21 7.17
CA PHE A 290 -3.27 26.85 6.82
C PHE A 290 -2.15 25.89 6.44
N HIS A 291 -1.05 26.39 5.89
CA HIS A 291 0.07 25.59 5.37
C HIS A 291 -0.35 24.54 4.32
N PRO A 292 -0.85 24.97 3.15
CA PRO A 292 -1.53 24.10 2.18
C PRO A 292 -0.67 22.99 1.60
N GLN A 293 0.66 23.17 1.54
CA GLN A 293 1.60 22.21 0.96
C GLN A 293 2.21 21.24 1.98
N ASP A 294 1.98 21.47 3.27
CA ASP A 294 2.47 20.57 4.30
C ASP A 294 1.75 19.23 4.17
N THR A 295 2.44 18.16 4.54
CA THR A 295 1.88 16.82 4.55
C THR A 295 0.80 16.70 5.60
N LEU A 296 -0.35 16.15 5.23
CA LEU A 296 -1.43 15.82 6.14
C LEU A 296 -1.00 14.64 7.03
N THR A 297 -1.06 14.83 8.33
CA THR A 297 -0.80 13.75 9.29
C THR A 297 -2.00 12.80 9.40
N ARG A 298 -1.80 11.61 9.94
CA ARG A 298 -2.92 10.67 10.19
C ARG A 298 -3.95 11.27 11.13
N ALA A 299 -3.52 11.90 12.22
CA ALA A 299 -4.43 12.54 13.18
C ALA A 299 -5.30 13.64 12.53
N GLU A 300 -4.71 14.44 11.65
CA GLU A 300 -5.45 15.44 10.87
C GLU A 300 -6.41 14.78 9.87
N GLY A 301 -6.00 13.68 9.25
CA GLY A 301 -6.88 12.89 8.37
C GLY A 301 -8.08 12.33 9.12
N GLU A 302 -7.90 11.77 10.31
CA GLU A 302 -8.97 11.27 11.17
C GLU A 302 -9.92 12.42 11.60
N ALA A 303 -9.35 13.56 11.97
CA ALA A 303 -10.15 14.75 12.31
C ALA A 303 -10.99 15.25 11.13
N LEU A 304 -10.42 15.26 9.91
CA LEU A 304 -11.18 15.59 8.70
C LEU A 304 -12.27 14.56 8.41
N LEU A 305 -11.99 13.26 8.52
CA LEU A 305 -12.98 12.21 8.31
C LEU A 305 -14.14 12.30 9.29
N SER A 306 -13.90 12.74 10.54
CA SER A 306 -14.94 12.93 11.55
C SER A 306 -15.95 14.04 11.21
N LEU A 307 -15.68 14.85 10.20
CA LEU A 307 -16.62 15.85 9.67
C LEU A 307 -17.69 15.23 8.77
N LEU A 308 -17.51 13.99 8.32
CA LEU A 308 -18.50 13.24 7.55
C LEU A 308 -19.51 12.57 8.49
N PRO A 309 -20.73 12.29 8.02
CA PRO A 309 -21.79 11.69 8.83
C PRO A 309 -21.54 10.24 9.21
#